data_2b65c0376b4eccb0cf47df33aad7daed
#
_entry.id   2b65c0376b4eccb0cf47df33aad7daed
#
_cell.length_a   1.000
_cell.length_b   1.000
_cell.length_c   1.000
_cell.angle_alpha   90.00
_cell.angle_beta   90.00
_cell.angle_gamma   90.00
#
_symmetry.space_group_name_H-M   'P 1'
#
loop_
_entity.id
_entity.type
_entity.pdbx_description
1 polymer ?
#
loop_
_entity_poly.entity_id
_entity_poly.type
_entity_poly.pdbx_seq_one_letter_code
_entity_poly.pdbx_strand_id
1 'polypeptide(L)'
;MATKLYKKFTFAFTLPVLTVTAIMICLFFIFGISHHEYRENGGDILSSLLSSAIVALAIPLFKERKILMKNFLSILIGVVIGIVAVTSMNVVIGGILNIDKELILTTLPQLATMPIALSLADQIGGIPSMTSSFVVVAGITGAIIGPTVLKFFSITSTIGKGVGMGCASHIIGVSRLVKEGEKEATIGSVTMIVTGILISILIPYGTKFIF
;
A
#
# COMPACT_ATOMS: atom_id res chain seq x y z
N MET A 1 6.22 -22.11 -3.80
CA MET A 1 6.45 -22.13 -5.26
C MET A 1 6.64 -20.72 -5.81
N ALA A 2 5.74 -19.79 -5.57
CA ALA A 2 5.84 -18.38 -6.02
C ALA A 2 7.14 -17.67 -5.57
N THR A 3 7.59 -17.85 -4.34
CA THR A 3 8.82 -17.25 -3.82
C THR A 3 10.08 -17.78 -4.51
N LYS A 4 10.10 -19.06 -4.92
CA LYS A 4 11.21 -19.65 -5.70
C LYS A 4 11.23 -19.08 -7.13
N LEU A 5 10.05 -18.85 -7.71
CA LEU A 5 9.91 -18.25 -9.04
C LEU A 5 10.42 -16.80 -9.03
N TYR A 6 10.05 -16.02 -8.02
CA TYR A 6 10.52 -14.63 -7.85
C TYR A 6 12.06 -14.54 -7.65
N LYS A 7 12.66 -15.49 -6.92
CA LYS A 7 14.12 -15.53 -6.77
C LYS A 7 14.85 -15.83 -8.08
N LYS A 8 14.22 -16.57 -9.00
CA LYS A 8 14.81 -16.95 -10.30
C LYS A 8 14.57 -15.91 -11.40
N PHE A 9 13.38 -15.28 -11.42
CA PHE A 9 12.98 -14.31 -12.42
C PHE A 9 12.53 -13.03 -11.71
N THR A 10 13.44 -12.14 -11.42
CA THR A 10 13.22 -10.93 -10.61
C THR A 10 12.41 -9.83 -11.31
N PHE A 11 11.39 -10.18 -12.10
CA PHE A 11 10.46 -9.23 -12.70
C PHE A 11 9.34 -8.85 -11.71
N ALA A 12 8.79 -7.65 -11.85
CA ALA A 12 7.68 -7.18 -11.01
C ALA A 12 6.45 -8.10 -11.08
N PHE A 13 6.19 -8.71 -12.23
CA PHE A 13 5.08 -9.65 -12.42
C PHE A 13 5.27 -11.01 -11.71
N THR A 14 6.47 -11.35 -11.29
CA THR A 14 6.75 -12.58 -10.52
C THR A 14 6.70 -12.37 -9.02
N LEU A 15 6.27 -11.17 -8.55
CA LEU A 15 6.01 -10.94 -7.13
C LEU A 15 5.06 -12.01 -6.58
N PRO A 16 5.38 -12.62 -5.42
CA PRO A 16 4.58 -13.72 -4.87
C PRO A 16 3.10 -13.40 -4.72
N VAL A 17 2.77 -12.15 -4.38
CA VAL A 17 1.38 -11.70 -4.26
C VAL A 17 0.66 -11.80 -5.60
N LEU A 18 1.27 -11.27 -6.68
CA LEU A 18 0.65 -11.29 -8.01
C LEU A 18 0.50 -12.70 -8.57
N THR A 19 1.55 -13.53 -8.42
CA THR A 19 1.50 -14.92 -8.92
C THR A 19 0.45 -15.74 -8.17
N VAL A 20 0.33 -15.58 -6.84
CA VAL A 20 -0.70 -16.28 -6.06
C VAL A 20 -2.09 -15.80 -6.41
N THR A 21 -2.29 -14.48 -6.55
CA THR A 21 -3.58 -13.91 -6.97
C THR A 21 -3.99 -14.42 -8.35
N ALA A 22 -3.09 -14.40 -9.32
CA ALA A 22 -3.38 -14.91 -10.66
C ALA A 22 -3.75 -16.40 -10.64
N ILE A 23 -3.00 -17.22 -9.88
CA ILE A 23 -3.32 -18.64 -9.71
C ILE A 23 -4.69 -18.83 -9.08
N MET A 24 -5.02 -18.08 -8.03
CA MET A 24 -6.34 -18.17 -7.37
C MET A 24 -7.49 -17.79 -8.30
N ILE A 25 -7.33 -16.72 -9.08
CA ILE A 25 -8.32 -16.31 -10.09
C ILE A 25 -8.52 -17.43 -11.12
N CYS A 26 -7.44 -18.02 -11.65
CA CYS A 26 -7.52 -19.14 -12.57
C CYS A 26 -8.23 -20.34 -11.97
N LEU A 27 -7.93 -20.69 -10.70
CA LEU A 27 -8.57 -21.80 -10.01
C LEU A 27 -10.08 -21.54 -9.83
N PHE A 28 -10.47 -20.33 -9.42
CA PHE A 28 -11.88 -19.97 -9.27
C PHE A 28 -12.64 -20.09 -10.59
N PHE A 29 -12.00 -19.66 -11.69
CA PHE A 29 -12.60 -19.79 -13.02
C PHE A 29 -12.72 -21.25 -13.48
N ILE A 30 -11.70 -22.09 -13.25
CA ILE A 30 -11.68 -23.50 -13.65
C ILE A 30 -12.69 -24.31 -12.84
N PHE A 31 -12.78 -24.10 -11.54
CA PHE A 31 -13.66 -24.84 -10.65
C PHE A 31 -15.06 -24.23 -10.49
N GLY A 32 -15.32 -23.08 -11.13
CA GLY A 32 -16.60 -22.39 -11.04
C GLY A 32 -16.96 -21.90 -9.63
N ILE A 33 -15.94 -21.69 -8.77
CA ILE A 33 -16.14 -21.26 -7.38
C ILE A 33 -16.63 -19.82 -7.38
N SER A 34 -17.82 -19.59 -6.84
CA SER A 34 -18.37 -18.25 -6.70
C SER A 34 -17.68 -17.49 -5.56
N HIS A 35 -17.72 -16.15 -5.64
CA HIS A 35 -17.21 -15.31 -4.57
C HIS A 35 -17.91 -15.57 -3.23
N HIS A 36 -19.21 -15.89 -3.25
CA HIS A 36 -20.01 -16.22 -2.07
C HIS A 36 -19.51 -17.51 -1.40
N GLU A 37 -19.34 -18.59 -2.16
CA GLU A 37 -18.81 -19.86 -1.66
C GLU A 37 -17.40 -19.71 -1.06
N TYR A 38 -16.53 -18.91 -1.69
CA TYR A 38 -15.21 -18.64 -1.13
C TYR A 38 -15.29 -17.93 0.23
N ARG A 39 -16.17 -16.93 0.37
CA ARG A 39 -16.36 -16.22 1.64
C ARG A 39 -16.84 -17.15 2.73
N GLU A 40 -17.88 -17.91 2.49
CA GLU A 40 -18.46 -18.83 3.47
C GLU A 40 -17.51 -19.95 3.89
N ASN A 41 -16.71 -20.47 2.95
CA ASN A 41 -15.82 -21.61 3.21
C ASN A 41 -14.41 -21.21 3.71
N GLY A 42 -14.18 -19.97 4.12
CA GLY A 42 -12.93 -19.57 4.75
C GLY A 42 -12.49 -18.15 4.48
N GLY A 43 -13.06 -17.46 3.48
CA GLY A 43 -12.74 -16.08 3.17
C GLY A 43 -13.01 -15.13 4.35
N ASP A 44 -14.10 -15.34 5.07
CA ASP A 44 -14.46 -14.54 6.24
C ASP A 44 -13.51 -14.79 7.43
N ILE A 45 -12.99 -16.00 7.60
CA ILE A 45 -11.97 -16.30 8.60
C ILE A 45 -10.67 -15.54 8.27
N LEU A 46 -10.24 -15.56 7.00
CA LEU A 46 -9.08 -14.80 6.56
C LEU A 46 -9.29 -13.28 6.74
N SER A 47 -10.49 -12.79 6.46
CA SER A 47 -10.85 -11.39 6.65
C SER A 47 -10.79 -10.97 8.13
N SER A 48 -11.22 -11.83 9.05
CA SER A 48 -11.14 -11.54 10.50
C SER A 48 -9.70 -11.40 11.01
N LEU A 49 -8.74 -12.04 10.34
CA LEU A 49 -7.31 -11.91 10.68
C LEU A 49 -6.71 -10.57 10.25
N LEU A 50 -7.38 -9.78 9.39
CA LEU A 50 -6.87 -8.48 8.94
C LEU A 50 -6.66 -7.52 10.10
N SER A 51 -7.61 -7.45 11.04
CA SER A 51 -7.49 -6.60 12.22
C SER A 51 -6.29 -6.97 13.09
N SER A 52 -6.08 -8.27 13.30
CA SER A 52 -4.92 -8.77 14.04
C SER A 52 -3.60 -8.47 13.30
N ALA A 53 -3.60 -8.53 11.97
CA ALA A 53 -2.44 -8.20 11.15
C ALA A 53 -2.06 -6.72 11.28
N ILE A 54 -3.04 -5.81 11.37
CA ILE A 54 -2.79 -4.37 11.61
C ILE A 54 -2.06 -4.18 12.95
N VAL A 55 -2.57 -4.80 14.01
CA VAL A 55 -1.95 -4.71 15.35
C VAL A 55 -0.54 -5.29 15.33
N ALA A 56 -0.31 -6.39 14.62
CA ALA A 56 1.00 -7.02 14.49
C ALA A 56 2.06 -6.11 13.85
N LEU A 57 1.67 -5.10 13.06
CA LEU A 57 2.60 -4.10 12.50
C LEU A 57 3.27 -3.24 13.58
N ALA A 58 2.73 -3.17 14.78
CA ALA A 58 3.38 -2.51 15.90
C ALA A 58 4.71 -3.17 16.29
N ILE A 59 4.84 -4.49 16.09
CA ILE A 59 6.05 -5.24 16.45
C ILE A 59 7.26 -4.79 15.62
N PRO A 60 7.24 -4.80 14.26
CA PRO A 60 8.35 -4.30 13.47
C PRO A 60 8.62 -2.82 13.71
N LEU A 61 7.58 -1.99 13.89
CA LEU A 61 7.78 -0.58 14.23
C LEU A 61 8.55 -0.39 15.54
N PHE A 62 8.20 -1.16 16.56
CA PHE A 62 8.91 -1.12 17.86
C PHE A 62 10.34 -1.63 17.74
N LYS A 63 10.59 -2.69 16.97
CA LYS A 63 11.95 -3.20 16.72
C LYS A 63 12.84 -2.15 16.07
N GLU A 64 12.31 -1.41 15.11
CA GLU A 64 13.02 -0.39 14.33
C GLU A 64 12.89 1.02 14.91
N ARG A 65 12.43 1.18 16.16
CA ARG A 65 12.20 2.49 16.79
C ARG A 65 13.42 3.41 16.82
N LYS A 66 14.63 2.85 16.89
CA LYS A 66 15.87 3.65 16.88
C LYS A 66 16.05 4.34 15.52
N ILE A 67 15.77 3.65 14.41
CA ILE A 67 15.82 4.21 13.06
C ILE A 67 14.72 5.23 12.87
N LEU A 68 13.50 4.92 13.34
CA LEU A 68 12.39 5.85 13.34
C LEU A 68 12.73 7.15 14.09
N MET A 69 13.20 7.05 15.34
CA MET A 69 13.53 8.24 16.13
C MET A 69 14.66 9.08 15.53
N LYS A 70 15.70 8.44 15.00
CA LYS A 70 16.81 9.12 14.35
C LYS A 70 16.39 9.91 13.10
N ASN A 71 15.41 9.43 12.35
CA ASN A 71 14.98 10.00 11.08
C ASN A 71 13.52 10.51 11.13
N PHE A 72 12.98 10.68 12.35
CA PHE A 72 11.56 10.93 12.58
C PHE A 72 11.02 12.10 11.76
N LEU A 73 11.69 13.23 11.78
CA LEU A 73 11.24 14.42 11.08
C LEU A 73 11.24 14.24 9.56
N SER A 74 12.26 13.60 9.01
CA SER A 74 12.36 13.32 7.58
C SER A 74 11.27 12.36 7.11
N ILE A 75 11.00 11.31 7.90
CA ILE A 75 9.94 10.35 7.61
C ILE A 75 8.58 11.02 7.72
N LEU A 76 8.32 11.76 8.80
CA LEU A 76 7.05 12.43 9.05
C LEU A 76 6.72 13.43 7.95
N ILE A 77 7.64 14.33 7.63
CA ILE A 77 7.46 15.34 6.59
C ILE A 77 7.23 14.67 5.23
N GLY A 78 8.05 13.69 4.87
CA GLY A 78 7.92 12.98 3.60
C GLY A 78 6.57 12.26 3.47
N VAL A 79 6.10 11.61 4.53
CA VAL A 79 4.81 10.93 4.56
C VAL A 79 3.65 11.94 4.47
N VAL A 80 3.68 13.02 5.23
CA VAL A 80 2.63 14.05 5.19
C VAL A 80 2.54 14.67 3.80
N ILE A 81 3.67 15.05 3.21
CA ILE A 81 3.70 15.58 1.85
C ILE A 81 3.16 14.56 0.85
N GLY A 82 3.56 13.27 0.96
CA GLY A 82 3.08 12.21 0.10
C GLY A 82 1.56 12.01 0.20
N ILE A 83 1.01 11.95 1.41
CA ILE A 83 -0.43 11.81 1.64
C ILE A 83 -1.17 13.03 1.05
N VAL A 84 -0.74 14.23 1.37
CA VAL A 84 -1.38 15.47 0.89
C VAL A 84 -1.32 15.55 -0.63
N ALA A 85 -0.17 15.26 -1.24
CA ALA A 85 0.00 15.31 -2.69
C ALA A 85 -0.94 14.33 -3.41
N VAL A 86 -0.96 13.06 -2.99
CA VAL A 86 -1.81 12.03 -3.64
C VAL A 86 -3.29 12.30 -3.38
N THR A 87 -3.67 12.67 -2.16
CA THR A 87 -5.05 13.00 -1.82
C THR A 87 -5.54 14.20 -2.64
N SER A 88 -4.77 15.29 -2.68
CA SER A 88 -5.11 16.48 -3.46
C SER A 88 -5.23 16.16 -4.95
N MET A 89 -4.32 15.36 -5.49
CA MET A 89 -4.33 14.95 -6.89
C MET A 89 -5.58 14.13 -7.22
N ASN A 90 -5.96 13.16 -6.38
CA ASN A 90 -7.16 12.35 -6.56
C ASN A 90 -8.44 13.23 -6.53
N VAL A 91 -8.53 14.15 -5.59
CA VAL A 91 -9.68 15.07 -5.48
C VAL A 91 -9.75 16.01 -6.68
N VAL A 92 -8.64 16.62 -7.08
CA VAL A 92 -8.58 17.55 -8.22
C VAL A 92 -8.91 16.82 -9.53
N ILE A 93 -8.28 15.68 -9.80
CA ILE A 93 -8.57 14.89 -11.02
C ILE A 93 -10.02 14.42 -10.99
N GLY A 94 -10.50 13.92 -9.85
CA GLY A 94 -11.89 13.49 -9.70
C GLY A 94 -12.88 14.61 -9.98
N GLY A 95 -12.60 15.81 -9.47
CA GLY A 95 -13.42 16.99 -9.74
C GLY A 95 -13.42 17.44 -11.20
N ILE A 96 -12.23 17.44 -11.84
CA ILE A 96 -12.12 17.82 -13.28
C ILE A 96 -12.86 16.81 -14.17
N LEU A 97 -12.77 15.53 -13.86
CA LEU A 97 -13.41 14.45 -14.63
C LEU A 97 -14.87 14.19 -14.23
N ASN A 98 -15.42 14.97 -13.29
CA ASN A 98 -16.76 14.78 -12.72
C ASN A 98 -16.99 13.33 -12.23
N ILE A 99 -16.00 12.76 -11.55
CA ILE A 99 -16.09 11.43 -10.97
C ILE A 99 -16.95 11.49 -9.70
N ASP A 100 -17.81 10.48 -9.52
CA ASP A 100 -18.66 10.38 -8.33
C ASP A 100 -17.82 10.40 -7.05
N LYS A 101 -18.35 11.12 -6.03
CA LYS A 101 -17.71 11.26 -4.72
C LYS A 101 -17.29 9.89 -4.13
N GLU A 102 -18.17 8.90 -4.22
CA GLU A 102 -17.88 7.55 -3.70
C GLU A 102 -16.63 6.92 -4.34
N LEU A 103 -16.44 7.11 -5.65
CA LEU A 103 -15.27 6.62 -6.36
C LEU A 103 -14.00 7.40 -5.96
N ILE A 104 -14.10 8.72 -5.74
CA ILE A 104 -12.96 9.51 -5.24
C ILE A 104 -12.58 9.00 -3.85
N LEU A 105 -13.55 8.84 -2.93
CA LEU A 105 -13.31 8.32 -1.59
C LEU A 105 -12.66 6.92 -1.61
N THR A 106 -13.04 6.09 -2.58
CA THR A 106 -12.48 4.76 -2.80
C THR A 106 -10.97 4.77 -3.10
N THR A 107 -10.47 5.84 -3.75
CA THR A 107 -9.04 5.95 -4.11
C THR A 107 -8.16 6.50 -2.99
N LEU A 108 -8.72 7.25 -2.04
CA LEU A 108 -7.93 7.97 -1.03
C LEU A 108 -7.06 7.05 -0.15
N PRO A 109 -7.53 5.85 0.27
CA PRO A 109 -6.73 4.96 1.11
C PRO A 109 -5.60 4.22 0.39
N GLN A 110 -5.41 4.40 -0.92
CA GLN A 110 -4.49 3.60 -1.75
C GLN A 110 -3.02 3.58 -1.28
N LEU A 111 -2.61 4.57 -0.48
CA LEU A 111 -1.25 4.63 0.09
C LEU A 111 -1.09 3.77 1.35
N ALA A 112 -2.18 3.26 1.92
CA ALA A 112 -2.12 2.39 3.08
C ALA A 112 -1.89 0.93 2.69
N THR A 113 -1.47 0.11 3.65
CA THR A 113 -1.48 -1.35 3.45
C THR A 113 -2.90 -1.87 3.31
N MET A 114 -3.08 -2.99 2.60
CA MET A 114 -4.39 -3.55 2.28
C MET A 114 -5.37 -3.59 3.48
N PRO A 115 -5.01 -4.13 4.65
CA PRO A 115 -5.93 -4.19 5.78
C PRO A 115 -6.41 -2.81 6.24
N ILE A 116 -5.49 -1.84 6.31
CA ILE A 116 -5.80 -0.46 6.71
C ILE A 116 -6.66 0.21 5.65
N ALA A 117 -6.31 0.03 4.37
CA ALA A 117 -7.02 0.65 3.26
C ALA A 117 -8.49 0.20 3.16
N LEU A 118 -8.75 -1.11 3.33
CA LEU A 118 -10.10 -1.65 3.31
C LEU A 118 -10.97 -1.09 4.43
N SER A 119 -10.45 -1.12 5.66
CA SER A 119 -11.15 -0.58 6.83
C SER A 119 -11.41 0.93 6.71
N LEU A 120 -10.43 1.66 6.18
CA LEU A 120 -10.55 3.11 5.99
C LEU A 120 -11.55 3.45 4.89
N ALA A 121 -11.56 2.73 3.77
CA ALA A 121 -12.53 2.92 2.68
C ALA A 121 -13.97 2.75 3.18
N ASP A 122 -14.22 1.69 3.94
CA ASP A 122 -15.53 1.42 4.55
C ASP A 122 -15.96 2.57 5.48
N GLN A 123 -15.03 3.04 6.31
CA GLN A 123 -15.28 4.12 7.27
C GLN A 123 -15.64 5.47 6.62
N ILE A 124 -15.02 5.78 5.46
CA ILE A 124 -15.23 7.08 4.78
C ILE A 124 -16.30 7.03 3.70
N GLY A 125 -16.96 5.89 3.48
CA GLY A 125 -18.00 5.71 2.47
C GLY A 125 -17.47 5.47 1.06
N GLY A 126 -16.29 4.87 0.94
CA GLY A 126 -15.76 4.33 -0.32
C GLY A 126 -16.11 2.86 -0.49
N ILE A 127 -15.72 2.25 -1.61
CA ILE A 127 -15.98 0.85 -1.96
C ILE A 127 -14.75 0.00 -1.64
N PRO A 128 -14.72 -0.79 -0.53
CA PRO A 128 -13.52 -1.53 -0.11
C PRO A 128 -12.98 -2.49 -1.17
N SER A 129 -13.85 -3.19 -1.90
CA SER A 129 -13.44 -4.12 -2.96
C SER A 129 -12.67 -3.43 -4.08
N MET A 130 -13.07 -2.22 -4.47
CA MET A 130 -12.35 -1.41 -5.46
C MET A 130 -11.09 -0.79 -4.87
N THR A 131 -11.12 -0.35 -3.62
CA THR A 131 -9.93 0.15 -2.91
C THR A 131 -8.81 -0.90 -2.92
N SER A 132 -9.15 -2.18 -2.75
CA SER A 132 -8.15 -3.26 -2.84
C SER A 132 -7.42 -3.27 -4.17
N SER A 133 -8.12 -3.04 -5.27
CA SER A 133 -7.54 -2.97 -6.61
C SER A 133 -6.61 -1.75 -6.75
N PHE A 134 -7.01 -0.59 -6.26
CA PHE A 134 -6.17 0.61 -6.28
C PHE A 134 -4.89 0.45 -5.44
N VAL A 135 -4.97 -0.18 -4.27
CA VAL A 135 -3.80 -0.51 -3.43
C VAL A 135 -2.82 -1.40 -4.20
N VAL A 136 -3.31 -2.45 -4.87
CA VAL A 136 -2.47 -3.35 -5.66
C VAL A 136 -1.84 -2.61 -6.83
N VAL A 137 -2.62 -1.82 -7.59
CA VAL A 137 -2.12 -1.04 -8.72
C VAL A 137 -1.07 -0.03 -8.26
N ALA A 138 -1.31 0.71 -7.18
CA ALA A 138 -0.33 1.67 -6.62
C ALA A 138 0.97 0.96 -6.22
N GLY A 139 0.87 -0.18 -5.54
CA GLY A 139 2.02 -0.96 -5.13
C GLY A 139 2.85 -1.49 -6.29
N ILE A 140 2.20 -2.05 -7.31
CA ILE A 140 2.88 -2.58 -8.52
C ILE A 140 3.53 -1.46 -9.31
N THR A 141 2.76 -0.38 -9.57
CA THR A 141 3.25 0.79 -10.30
C THR A 141 4.48 1.37 -9.62
N GLY A 142 4.42 1.56 -8.30
CA GLY A 142 5.56 2.05 -7.54
C GLY A 142 6.76 1.09 -7.55
N ALA A 143 6.56 -0.22 -7.48
CA ALA A 143 7.65 -1.18 -7.56
C ALA A 143 8.32 -1.22 -8.95
N ILE A 144 7.58 -0.94 -10.01
CA ILE A 144 8.10 -0.92 -11.40
C ILE A 144 8.73 0.44 -11.70
N ILE A 145 8.01 1.52 -11.50
CA ILE A 145 8.39 2.87 -11.93
C ILE A 145 9.22 3.58 -10.86
N GLY A 146 9.01 3.28 -9.58
CA GLY A 146 9.65 3.95 -8.45
C GLY A 146 11.17 4.08 -8.56
N PRO A 147 11.92 3.00 -8.82
CA PRO A 147 13.38 3.09 -8.98
C PRO A 147 13.79 4.03 -10.12
N THR A 148 13.04 4.06 -11.21
CA THR A 148 13.29 4.95 -12.36
C THR A 148 13.02 6.40 -11.98
N VAL A 149 11.94 6.68 -11.26
CA VAL A 149 11.60 8.02 -10.74
C VAL A 149 12.66 8.50 -9.77
N LEU A 150 13.07 7.67 -8.81
CA LEU A 150 14.13 8.01 -7.86
C LEU A 150 15.43 8.36 -8.56
N LYS A 151 15.79 7.60 -9.59
CA LYS A 151 16.98 7.86 -10.41
C LYS A 151 16.85 9.16 -11.22
N PHE A 152 15.70 9.38 -11.86
CA PHE A 152 15.42 10.57 -12.66
C PHE A 152 15.55 11.86 -11.84
N PHE A 153 15.02 11.87 -10.61
CA PHE A 153 15.14 12.99 -9.68
C PHE A 153 16.44 12.98 -8.86
N SER A 154 17.41 12.12 -9.20
CA SER A 154 18.69 12.01 -8.51
C SER A 154 18.58 11.78 -6.99
N ILE A 155 17.54 11.06 -6.56
CA ILE A 155 17.34 10.71 -5.15
C ILE A 155 18.24 9.53 -4.80
N THR A 156 19.44 9.84 -4.28
CA THR A 156 20.46 8.84 -3.95
C THR A 156 20.49 8.48 -2.47
N SER A 157 19.90 9.32 -1.60
CA SER A 157 19.93 9.10 -0.16
C SER A 157 19.10 7.89 0.25
N THR A 158 19.63 7.08 1.17
CA THR A 158 18.94 5.92 1.78
C THR A 158 17.58 6.31 2.36
N ILE A 159 17.50 7.47 3.04
CA ILE A 159 16.25 7.97 3.62
C ILE A 159 15.25 8.32 2.51
N GLY A 160 15.68 9.08 1.50
CA GLY A 160 14.81 9.49 0.39
C GLY A 160 14.24 8.31 -0.37
N LYS A 161 15.06 7.29 -0.67
CA LYS A 161 14.60 6.03 -1.30
C LYS A 161 13.60 5.29 -0.43
N GLY A 162 13.92 5.11 0.86
CA GLY A 162 13.06 4.44 1.81
C GLY A 162 11.72 5.14 2.01
N VAL A 163 11.75 6.46 2.21
CA VAL A 163 10.52 7.26 2.41
C VAL A 163 9.68 7.29 1.14
N GLY A 164 10.28 7.55 -0.02
CA GLY A 164 9.55 7.60 -1.28
C GLY A 164 8.84 6.27 -1.61
N MET A 165 9.57 5.17 -1.56
CA MET A 165 8.99 3.85 -1.88
C MET A 165 8.06 3.32 -0.79
N GLY A 166 8.38 3.57 0.48
CA GLY A 166 7.55 3.13 1.61
C GLY A 166 6.20 3.84 1.66
N CYS A 167 6.17 5.14 1.38
CA CYS A 167 4.94 5.93 1.33
C CYS A 167 4.11 5.62 0.08
N ALA A 168 4.73 5.61 -1.11
CA ALA A 168 4.00 5.50 -2.36
C ALA A 168 3.57 4.07 -2.74
N SER A 169 4.28 3.04 -2.26
CA SER A 169 4.13 1.67 -2.79
C SER A 169 4.04 0.60 -1.72
N HIS A 170 3.92 1.02 -0.46
CA HIS A 170 3.80 0.15 0.70
C HIS A 170 4.67 -1.13 0.60
N ILE A 171 4.16 -2.30 1.01
CA ILE A 171 4.95 -3.55 1.10
C ILE A 171 5.51 -4.00 -0.26
N ILE A 172 4.82 -3.72 -1.36
CA ILE A 172 5.25 -4.15 -2.70
C ILE A 172 6.49 -3.34 -3.13
N GLY A 173 6.48 -2.03 -2.95
CA GLY A 173 7.63 -1.17 -3.22
C GLY A 173 8.80 -1.40 -2.26
N VAL A 174 8.50 -1.59 -0.96
CA VAL A 174 9.53 -1.91 0.05
C VAL A 174 10.24 -3.22 -0.29
N SER A 175 9.54 -4.24 -0.78
CA SER A 175 10.16 -5.50 -1.20
C SER A 175 11.17 -5.30 -2.34
N ARG A 176 11.00 -4.27 -3.16
CA ARG A 176 11.94 -3.90 -4.21
C ARG A 176 13.21 -3.28 -3.64
N LEU A 177 13.08 -2.49 -2.54
CA LEU A 177 14.22 -1.86 -1.86
C LEU A 177 15.21 -2.86 -1.23
N VAL A 178 14.78 -4.08 -0.93
CA VAL A 178 15.68 -5.14 -0.43
C VAL A 178 16.87 -5.37 -1.36
N LYS A 179 16.70 -5.12 -2.67
CA LYS A 179 17.79 -5.21 -3.66
C LYS A 179 18.72 -4.00 -3.67
N GLU A 180 18.24 -2.85 -3.19
CA GLU A 180 19.03 -1.62 -3.10
C GLU A 180 19.92 -1.65 -1.85
N GLY A 181 19.40 -2.19 -0.74
CA GLY A 181 20.09 -2.35 0.53
C GLY A 181 19.16 -2.62 1.70
N GLU A 182 19.71 -3.22 2.75
CA GLU A 182 18.96 -3.53 3.97
C GLU A 182 18.46 -2.28 4.69
N LYS A 183 19.25 -1.21 4.71
CA LYS A 183 18.89 0.07 5.34
C LYS A 183 17.73 0.75 4.62
N GLU A 184 17.76 0.76 3.29
CA GLU A 184 16.69 1.29 2.44
C GLU A 184 15.38 0.54 2.68
N ALA A 185 15.44 -0.79 2.72
CA ALA A 185 14.28 -1.64 2.99
C ALA A 185 13.73 -1.42 4.41
N THR A 186 14.61 -1.26 5.41
CA THR A 186 14.21 -0.98 6.79
C THR A 186 13.51 0.38 6.92
N ILE A 187 14.08 1.44 6.34
CA ILE A 187 13.44 2.77 6.34
C ILE A 187 12.11 2.72 5.59
N GLY A 188 12.05 2.02 4.45
CA GLY A 188 10.82 1.82 3.70
C GLY A 188 9.74 1.12 4.52
N SER A 189 10.10 0.08 5.27
CA SER A 189 9.18 -0.64 6.15
C SER A 189 8.62 0.24 7.27
N VAL A 190 9.48 1.01 7.93
CA VAL A 190 9.08 1.96 8.96
C VAL A 190 8.17 3.04 8.37
N THR A 191 8.55 3.59 7.22
CA THR A 191 7.76 4.63 6.53
C THR A 191 6.38 4.12 6.14
N MET A 192 6.28 2.90 5.58
CA MET A 192 5.01 2.26 5.24
C MET A 192 4.06 2.19 6.43
N ILE A 193 4.56 1.81 7.61
CA ILE A 193 3.74 1.71 8.83
C ILE A 193 3.30 3.10 9.30
N VAL A 194 4.22 4.08 9.32
CA VAL A 194 3.91 5.47 9.66
C VAL A 194 2.88 6.05 8.69
N THR A 195 2.99 5.76 7.39
CA THR A 195 2.00 6.15 6.38
C THR A 195 0.63 5.58 6.70
N GLY A 196 0.54 4.29 7.04
CA GLY A 196 -0.71 3.66 7.43
C GLY A 196 -1.37 4.32 8.64
N ILE A 197 -0.59 4.66 9.67
CA ILE A 197 -1.09 5.36 10.86
C ILE A 197 -1.58 6.77 10.51
N LEU A 198 -0.76 7.54 9.80
CA LEU A 198 -1.11 8.93 9.47
C LEU A 198 -2.30 9.04 8.53
N ILE A 199 -2.39 8.18 7.51
CA ILE A 199 -3.51 8.19 6.58
C ILE A 199 -4.83 7.83 7.27
N SER A 200 -4.80 6.92 8.24
CA SER A 200 -5.98 6.55 9.05
C SER A 200 -6.50 7.70 9.91
N ILE A 201 -5.65 8.68 10.21
CA ILE A 201 -6.04 9.88 10.94
C ILE A 201 -6.42 10.99 9.96
N LEU A 202 -5.56 11.29 8.99
CA LEU A 202 -5.69 12.46 8.13
C LEU A 202 -6.85 12.35 7.15
N ILE A 203 -7.11 11.17 6.56
CA ILE A 203 -8.16 11.02 5.54
C ILE A 203 -9.56 11.20 6.11
N PRO A 204 -9.98 10.58 7.24
CA PRO A 204 -11.32 10.78 7.78
C PRO A 204 -11.61 12.24 8.19
N TYR A 205 -10.58 12.95 8.67
CA TYR A 205 -10.73 14.38 8.97
C TYR A 205 -10.73 15.21 7.68
N GLY A 206 -9.83 14.94 6.74
CA GLY A 206 -9.72 15.66 5.48
C GLY A 206 -10.98 15.56 4.63
N THR A 207 -11.60 14.41 4.54
CA THR A 207 -12.85 14.22 3.76
C THR A 207 -14.01 15.03 4.26
N LYS A 208 -14.08 15.33 5.57
CA LYS A 208 -15.12 16.23 6.14
C LYS A 208 -14.98 17.69 5.73
N PHE A 209 -13.79 18.11 5.30
CA PHE A 209 -13.56 19.48 4.84
C PHE A 209 -13.63 19.60 3.31
N ILE A 210 -13.47 18.48 2.59
CA ILE A 210 -13.43 18.47 1.12
C ILE A 210 -14.82 18.19 0.54
N PHE A 211 -15.62 17.39 1.22
CA PHE A 211 -16.94 16.93 0.79
C PHE A 211 -18.03 17.23 1.84
#